data_b97477752daf67ea13049cab02556e93
#
_entry.id   b97477752daf67ea13049cab02556e93
#
_cell.length_a   1.000
_cell.length_b   1.000
_cell.length_c   1.000
_cell.angle_alpha   90.00
_cell.angle_beta   90.00
_cell.angle_gamma   90.00
#
_symmetry.space_group_name_H-M   'P 1'
#
loop_
_entity.id
_entity.type
_entity.pdbx_description
1 polymer ?
#
loop_
_entity_poly.entity_id
_entity_poly.type
_entity_poly.pdbx_seq_one_letter_code
_entity_poly.pdbx_strand_id
1 'polypeptide(L)'
;IFGGGDSALDWAIELSNTSKVILVHRRDDFRGMQASIDKANQLKEEGKIEIYTKYQLDSVQGKEKVESIKIKHDDKKIKEIKTDYVLGFFGLIMQLGPIAEWGLNLDKKTVPVNTENFETNKEGIFAIGDICTYPGKLKLILSGFHEGALAARGCFSYAKPNEKYRFEFTTSSKAVKDRLGVKE
;
A
#
# COMPACT_ATOMS: atom_id res chain seq x y z
N ILE A 1 -12.29 -12.47 4.86
CA ILE A 1 -11.41 -11.51 4.13
C ILE A 1 -12.18 -11.02 2.91
N PHE A 2 -12.25 -9.70 2.73
CA PHE A 2 -12.89 -9.08 1.58
C PHE A 2 -11.86 -8.34 0.74
N GLY A 3 -11.76 -8.69 -0.54
CA GLY A 3 -10.84 -8.09 -1.48
C GLY A 3 -10.51 -9.00 -2.65
N GLY A 4 -9.67 -8.55 -3.58
CA GLY A 4 -9.29 -9.34 -4.74
C GLY A 4 -7.97 -8.89 -5.38
N GLY A 5 -7.21 -8.05 -4.67
CA GLY A 5 -5.84 -7.68 -4.99
C GLY A 5 -4.83 -8.45 -4.14
N ASP A 6 -3.55 -8.14 -4.31
CA ASP A 6 -2.44 -8.83 -3.65
C ASP A 6 -2.62 -8.91 -2.13
N SER A 7 -2.93 -7.80 -1.45
CA SER A 7 -3.10 -7.81 0.01
C SER A 7 -4.16 -8.79 0.49
N ALA A 8 -5.29 -8.93 -0.22
CA ALA A 8 -6.34 -9.86 0.18
C ALA A 8 -5.91 -11.31 -0.01
N LEU A 9 -5.22 -11.60 -1.12
CA LEU A 9 -4.71 -12.93 -1.44
C LEU A 9 -3.60 -13.34 -0.47
N ASP A 10 -2.62 -12.48 -0.24
CA ASP A 10 -1.48 -12.75 0.64
C ASP A 10 -1.94 -13.02 2.07
N TRP A 11 -2.86 -12.20 2.61
CA TRP A 11 -3.42 -12.44 3.94
C TRP A 11 -4.32 -13.68 3.99
N ALA A 12 -5.04 -14.00 2.91
CA ALA A 12 -5.82 -15.24 2.87
C ALA A 12 -4.93 -16.47 2.91
N ILE A 13 -3.84 -16.47 2.15
CA ILE A 13 -2.85 -17.53 2.12
C ILE A 13 -2.17 -17.68 3.48
N GLU A 14 -1.67 -16.58 4.05
CA GLU A 14 -0.94 -16.60 5.32
C GLU A 14 -1.83 -17.09 6.47
N LEU A 15 -3.02 -16.52 6.62
CA LEU A 15 -3.93 -16.88 7.71
C LEU A 15 -4.51 -18.28 7.57
N SER A 16 -4.51 -18.87 6.37
CA SER A 16 -4.98 -20.25 6.17
C SER A 16 -4.14 -21.30 6.93
N ASN A 17 -2.93 -20.94 7.34
CA ASN A 17 -2.06 -21.82 8.12
C ASN A 17 -2.53 -22.01 9.58
N THR A 18 -3.29 -21.03 10.10
CA THR A 18 -3.67 -20.98 11.53
C THR A 18 -5.17 -20.83 11.76
N SER A 19 -5.94 -20.51 10.73
CA SER A 19 -7.35 -20.17 10.86
C SER A 19 -8.18 -20.69 9.67
N LYS A 20 -9.47 -20.88 9.89
CA LYS A 20 -10.41 -21.10 8.79
C LYS A 20 -10.64 -19.77 8.05
N VAL A 21 -10.24 -19.70 6.79
CA VAL A 21 -10.30 -18.50 5.97
C VAL A 21 -11.41 -18.58 4.93
N ILE A 22 -12.15 -17.49 4.80
CA ILE A 22 -13.14 -17.28 3.77
C ILE A 22 -12.76 -16.01 3.01
N LEU A 23 -12.42 -16.17 1.73
CA LEU A 23 -12.08 -15.07 0.83
C LEU A 23 -13.29 -14.70 -0.03
N VAL A 24 -13.71 -13.45 0.07
CA VAL A 24 -14.89 -12.93 -0.67
C VAL A 24 -14.45 -11.84 -1.62
N HIS A 25 -14.76 -11.99 -2.89
CA HIS A 25 -14.45 -11.01 -3.93
C HIS A 25 -15.69 -10.65 -4.76
N ARG A 26 -15.84 -9.34 -5.03
CA ARG A 26 -17.00 -8.81 -5.76
C ARG A 26 -17.02 -9.10 -7.27
N ARG A 27 -15.88 -9.52 -7.84
CA ARG A 27 -15.72 -9.87 -9.26
C ARG A 27 -15.49 -11.36 -9.40
N ASP A 28 -15.51 -11.84 -10.65
CA ASP A 28 -15.16 -13.22 -10.95
C ASP A 28 -13.65 -13.44 -10.83
N ASP A 29 -12.88 -12.50 -11.38
CA ASP A 29 -11.42 -12.60 -11.48
C ASP A 29 -10.71 -11.77 -10.42
N PHE A 30 -9.69 -12.33 -9.81
CA PHE A 30 -8.76 -11.63 -8.93
C PHE A 30 -7.80 -10.74 -9.72
N ARG A 31 -7.27 -9.69 -9.05
CA ARG A 31 -6.34 -8.70 -9.64
C ARG A 31 -4.94 -8.76 -9.04
N GLY A 32 -4.65 -9.77 -8.24
CA GLY A 32 -3.33 -9.97 -7.66
C GLY A 32 -2.38 -10.67 -8.61
N MET A 33 -1.16 -10.89 -8.13
CA MET A 33 -0.15 -11.65 -8.86
C MET A 33 -0.64 -13.07 -9.13
N GLN A 34 -0.35 -13.60 -10.32
CA GLN A 34 -0.80 -14.93 -10.74
C GLN A 34 -0.37 -16.04 -9.75
N ALA A 35 0.86 -15.94 -9.23
CA ALA A 35 1.36 -16.90 -8.25
C ALA A 35 0.52 -16.95 -6.96
N SER A 36 0.05 -15.79 -6.45
CA SER A 36 -0.84 -15.71 -5.29
C SER A 36 -2.25 -16.25 -5.62
N ILE A 37 -2.75 -15.98 -6.83
CA ILE A 37 -4.04 -16.52 -7.30
C ILE A 37 -3.98 -18.04 -7.37
N ASP A 38 -2.94 -18.61 -8.00
CA ASP A 38 -2.75 -20.05 -8.15
C ASP A 38 -2.64 -20.73 -6.77
N LYS A 39 -1.90 -20.10 -5.84
CA LYS A 39 -1.76 -20.61 -4.47
C LYS A 39 -3.09 -20.60 -3.71
N ALA A 40 -3.88 -19.53 -3.83
CA ALA A 40 -5.19 -19.45 -3.21
C ALA A 40 -6.16 -20.52 -3.77
N ASN A 41 -6.12 -20.76 -5.07
CA ASN A 41 -6.92 -21.81 -5.71
C ASN A 41 -6.48 -23.22 -5.25
N GLN A 42 -5.19 -23.48 -5.17
CA GLN A 42 -4.66 -24.72 -4.58
C GLN A 42 -5.19 -24.94 -3.16
N LEU A 43 -5.11 -23.91 -2.30
CA LEU A 43 -5.61 -23.99 -0.92
C LEU A 43 -7.13 -24.18 -0.84
N LYS A 44 -7.89 -23.67 -1.82
CA LYS A 44 -9.32 -23.94 -1.97
C LYS A 44 -9.57 -25.41 -2.29
N GLU A 45 -8.82 -26.00 -3.22
CA GLU A 45 -8.93 -27.44 -3.57
C GLU A 45 -8.56 -28.33 -2.38
N GLU A 46 -7.55 -27.91 -1.58
CA GLU A 46 -7.16 -28.57 -0.34
C GLU A 46 -8.17 -28.38 0.81
N GLY A 47 -9.22 -27.57 0.61
CA GLY A 47 -10.25 -27.28 1.64
C GLY A 47 -9.78 -26.36 2.78
N LYS A 48 -8.63 -25.70 2.62
CA LYS A 48 -8.06 -24.78 3.63
C LYS A 48 -8.66 -23.36 3.55
N ILE A 49 -9.09 -22.95 2.36
CA ILE A 49 -9.73 -21.65 2.11
C ILE A 49 -11.06 -21.88 1.39
N GLU A 50 -12.11 -21.18 1.82
CA GLU A 50 -13.34 -21.04 1.04
C GLU A 50 -13.24 -19.77 0.20
N ILE A 51 -13.58 -19.81 -1.08
CA ILE A 51 -13.59 -18.65 -1.99
C ILE A 51 -14.97 -18.41 -2.54
N TYR A 52 -15.47 -17.18 -2.37
CA TYR A 52 -16.74 -16.69 -2.91
C TYR A 52 -16.46 -15.52 -3.86
N THR A 53 -16.60 -15.75 -5.16
CA THR A 53 -16.56 -14.70 -6.20
C THR A 53 -17.97 -14.20 -6.50
N LYS A 54 -18.09 -12.97 -7.04
CA LYS A 54 -19.36 -12.25 -7.29
C LYS A 54 -20.18 -11.97 -6.03
N TYR A 55 -19.53 -11.96 -4.87
CA TYR A 55 -20.14 -11.61 -3.60
C TYR A 55 -19.59 -10.31 -3.03
N GLN A 56 -20.46 -9.57 -2.36
CA GLN A 56 -20.12 -8.37 -1.61
C GLN A 56 -20.62 -8.50 -0.17
N LEU A 57 -19.98 -7.76 0.75
CA LEU A 57 -20.48 -7.64 2.11
C LEU A 57 -21.84 -6.90 2.08
N ASP A 58 -22.85 -7.52 2.64
CA ASP A 58 -24.17 -6.92 2.80
C ASP A 58 -24.32 -6.32 4.21
N SER A 59 -24.05 -7.12 5.24
CA SER A 59 -24.13 -6.66 6.63
C SER A 59 -23.21 -7.45 7.56
N VAL A 60 -22.89 -6.84 8.71
CA VAL A 60 -22.15 -7.46 9.80
C VAL A 60 -23.07 -7.52 11.02
N GLN A 61 -23.07 -8.62 11.73
CA GLN A 61 -23.90 -8.87 12.90
C GLN A 61 -23.03 -9.23 14.11
N GLY A 62 -23.47 -8.79 15.29
CA GLY A 62 -22.83 -9.00 16.58
C GLY A 62 -23.11 -7.84 17.51
N LYS A 63 -22.86 -7.99 18.80
CA LYS A 63 -23.03 -6.95 19.81
C LYS A 63 -21.69 -6.34 20.22
N GLU A 64 -20.90 -7.08 20.97
CA GLU A 64 -19.56 -6.64 21.42
C GLU A 64 -18.45 -7.04 20.45
N LYS A 65 -18.68 -8.09 19.68
CA LYS A 65 -17.77 -8.60 18.66
C LYS A 65 -18.56 -9.05 17.44
N VAL A 66 -17.87 -9.28 16.34
CA VAL A 66 -18.46 -9.89 15.15
C VAL A 66 -18.85 -11.34 15.47
N GLU A 67 -20.06 -11.72 15.07
CA GLU A 67 -20.62 -13.08 15.25
C GLU A 67 -20.94 -13.71 13.90
N SER A 68 -21.49 -12.92 12.98
CA SER A 68 -21.73 -13.35 11.61
C SER A 68 -21.71 -12.18 10.62
N ILE A 69 -21.63 -12.53 9.35
CA ILE A 69 -21.76 -11.60 8.24
C ILE A 69 -22.81 -12.13 7.27
N LYS A 70 -23.43 -11.23 6.53
CA LYS A 70 -24.20 -11.58 5.33
C LYS A 70 -23.43 -11.11 4.11
N ILE A 71 -23.28 -12.02 3.16
CA ILE A 71 -22.73 -11.72 1.83
C ILE A 71 -23.82 -11.86 0.79
N LYS A 72 -23.80 -10.95 -0.18
CA LYS A 72 -24.79 -10.89 -1.25
C LYS A 72 -24.15 -11.14 -2.59
N HIS A 73 -24.65 -12.11 -3.31
CA HIS A 73 -24.26 -12.41 -4.68
C HIS A 73 -24.90 -11.43 -5.68
N ASP A 74 -24.31 -11.29 -6.86
CA ASP A 74 -24.82 -10.42 -7.93
C ASP A 74 -26.25 -10.78 -8.35
N ASP A 75 -26.65 -12.06 -8.27
CA ASP A 75 -28.04 -12.54 -8.49
C ASP A 75 -28.99 -12.26 -7.31
N LYS A 76 -28.54 -11.45 -6.33
CA LYS A 76 -29.28 -11.06 -5.12
C LYS A 76 -29.44 -12.15 -4.05
N LYS A 77 -28.92 -13.35 -4.22
CA LYS A 77 -28.89 -14.36 -3.16
C LYS A 77 -28.04 -13.91 -1.99
N ILE A 78 -28.55 -14.11 -0.78
CA ILE A 78 -27.85 -13.77 0.46
C ILE A 78 -27.41 -15.06 1.13
N LYS A 79 -26.16 -15.09 1.60
CA LYS A 79 -25.60 -16.15 2.41
C LYS A 79 -25.12 -15.58 3.73
N GLU A 80 -25.54 -16.19 4.84
CA GLU A 80 -25.01 -15.87 6.15
C GLU A 80 -23.84 -16.79 6.49
N ILE A 81 -22.79 -16.21 7.09
CA ILE A 81 -21.54 -16.88 7.45
C ILE A 81 -21.20 -16.50 8.88
N LYS A 82 -21.04 -17.47 9.77
CA LYS A 82 -20.50 -17.26 11.11
C LYS A 82 -19.02 -16.97 11.01
N THR A 83 -18.55 -15.91 11.68
CA THR A 83 -17.16 -15.51 11.66
C THR A 83 -16.80 -14.70 12.90
N ASP A 84 -15.56 -14.80 13.33
CA ASP A 84 -15.02 -14.07 14.48
C ASP A 84 -14.36 -12.75 14.06
N TYR A 85 -13.85 -12.66 12.83
CA TYR A 85 -13.12 -11.51 12.31
C TYR A 85 -13.53 -11.18 10.87
N VAL A 86 -13.50 -9.88 10.55
CA VAL A 86 -13.73 -9.37 9.19
C VAL A 86 -12.58 -8.46 8.81
N LEU A 87 -11.86 -8.82 7.75
CA LEU A 87 -10.75 -8.04 7.21
C LEU A 87 -11.13 -7.49 5.84
N GLY A 88 -11.09 -6.17 5.68
CA GLY A 88 -11.43 -5.48 4.44
C GLY A 88 -10.22 -4.94 3.72
N PHE A 89 -9.91 -5.48 2.53
CA PHE A 89 -8.84 -5.04 1.65
C PHE A 89 -9.41 -4.41 0.38
N PHE A 90 -10.10 -3.28 0.52
CA PHE A 90 -10.80 -2.61 -0.58
C PHE A 90 -9.92 -1.69 -1.42
N GLY A 91 -8.63 -1.63 -1.12
CA GLY A 91 -7.66 -0.72 -1.70
C GLY A 91 -7.67 0.65 -1.03
N LEU A 92 -6.83 1.54 -1.53
CA LEU A 92 -6.67 2.89 -1.02
C LEU A 92 -7.37 3.89 -1.93
N ILE A 93 -8.11 4.81 -1.33
CA ILE A 93 -8.67 5.98 -2.03
C ILE A 93 -7.91 7.19 -1.52
N MET A 94 -7.08 7.77 -2.38
CA MET A 94 -6.33 8.95 -2.04
C MET A 94 -7.26 10.16 -1.84
N GLN A 95 -7.08 10.82 -0.70
CA GLN A 95 -7.73 12.08 -0.38
C GLN A 95 -6.64 13.05 0.09
N LEU A 96 -6.43 14.13 -0.65
CA LEU A 96 -5.35 15.08 -0.38
C LEU A 96 -5.64 15.96 0.85
N GLY A 97 -6.92 16.07 1.23
CA GLY A 97 -7.31 16.94 2.36
C GLY A 97 -6.78 18.37 2.16
N PRO A 98 -6.24 19.00 3.21
CA PRO A 98 -5.72 20.39 3.13
C PRO A 98 -4.60 20.58 2.12
N ILE A 99 -3.86 19.53 1.76
CA ILE A 99 -2.78 19.62 0.76
C ILE A 99 -3.30 20.12 -0.60
N ALA A 100 -4.56 19.82 -0.93
CA ALA A 100 -5.18 20.30 -2.16
C ALA A 100 -5.29 21.84 -2.24
N GLU A 101 -5.23 22.53 -1.09
CA GLU A 101 -5.37 23.99 -0.97
C GLU A 101 -4.02 24.71 -0.87
N TRP A 102 -2.91 24.00 -0.88
CA TRP A 102 -1.56 24.59 -0.76
C TRP A 102 -1.08 25.28 -2.04
N GLY A 103 -1.89 25.31 -3.08
CA GLY A 103 -1.54 25.90 -4.38
C GLY A 103 -0.50 25.08 -5.16
N LEU A 104 -0.45 23.77 -4.87
CA LEU A 104 0.34 22.82 -5.64
C LEU A 104 -0.35 22.55 -6.99
N ASN A 105 0.44 22.33 -8.01
CA ASN A 105 -0.09 21.75 -9.24
C ASN A 105 -0.56 20.32 -8.93
N LEU A 106 -1.76 19.99 -9.37
CA LEU A 106 -2.32 18.66 -9.15
C LEU A 106 -2.64 18.01 -10.50
N ASP A 107 -2.23 16.77 -10.66
CA ASP A 107 -2.74 15.87 -11.68
C ASP A 107 -3.69 14.87 -11.01
N LYS A 108 -5.01 15.11 -11.15
CA LYS A 108 -6.09 14.41 -10.45
C LYS A 108 -5.91 14.50 -8.91
N LYS A 109 -5.36 13.46 -8.32
CA LYS A 109 -5.10 13.35 -6.87
C LYS A 109 -3.62 13.13 -6.56
N THR A 110 -2.74 13.51 -7.48
CA THR A 110 -1.29 13.37 -7.31
C THR A 110 -0.61 14.70 -7.59
N VAL A 111 0.59 14.87 -7.05
CA VAL A 111 1.40 16.08 -7.12
C VAL A 111 2.52 15.85 -8.14
N PRO A 112 2.51 16.55 -9.31
CA PRO A 112 3.63 16.54 -10.22
C PRO A 112 4.90 17.09 -9.57
N VAL A 113 6.03 16.45 -9.85
CA VAL A 113 7.32 16.82 -9.30
C VAL A 113 8.42 16.83 -10.36
N ASN A 114 9.48 17.59 -10.09
CA ASN A 114 10.71 17.50 -10.85
C ASN A 114 11.43 16.20 -10.46
N THR A 115 11.79 15.37 -11.43
CA THR A 115 12.44 14.07 -11.17
C THR A 115 13.90 14.18 -10.74
N GLU A 116 14.54 15.33 -10.82
CA GLU A 116 15.90 15.54 -10.38
C GLU A 116 15.99 15.57 -8.85
N ASN A 117 15.03 16.21 -8.19
CA ASN A 117 15.05 16.45 -6.74
C ASN A 117 13.71 16.24 -6.04
N PHE A 118 12.65 15.87 -6.77
CA PHE A 118 11.27 15.66 -6.28
C PHE A 118 10.60 16.90 -5.69
N GLU A 119 11.06 18.07 -6.07
CA GLU A 119 10.43 19.34 -5.72
C GLU A 119 9.16 19.58 -6.56
N THR A 120 8.17 20.17 -5.94
CA THR A 120 6.88 20.55 -6.57
C THR A 120 7.02 21.88 -7.32
N ASN A 121 5.90 22.42 -7.82
CA ASN A 121 5.85 23.80 -8.34
C ASN A 121 6.01 24.88 -7.26
N LYS A 122 6.02 24.51 -5.99
CA LYS A 122 6.26 25.42 -4.86
C LYS A 122 7.64 25.16 -4.28
N GLU A 123 8.44 26.20 -4.27
CA GLU A 123 9.78 26.17 -3.72
C GLU A 123 9.82 25.66 -2.28
N GLY A 124 10.75 24.73 -1.98
CA GLY A 124 10.89 24.12 -0.67
C GLY A 124 9.82 23.07 -0.31
N ILE A 125 8.89 22.76 -1.21
CA ILE A 125 7.92 21.68 -1.01
C ILE A 125 8.25 20.52 -1.93
N PHE A 126 8.45 19.35 -1.33
CA PHE A 126 8.82 18.11 -2.01
C PHE A 126 7.72 17.07 -1.85
N ALA A 127 7.49 16.23 -2.85
CA ALA A 127 6.54 15.14 -2.76
C ALA A 127 7.15 13.83 -3.28
N ILE A 128 6.99 12.77 -2.51
CA ILE A 128 7.55 11.44 -2.79
C ILE A 128 6.52 10.34 -2.52
N GLY A 129 6.77 9.12 -2.98
CA GLY A 129 5.88 7.98 -2.76
C GLY A 129 4.63 8.06 -3.62
N ASP A 130 3.55 7.46 -3.18
CA ASP A 130 2.32 7.30 -3.98
C ASP A 130 1.60 8.61 -4.29
N ILE A 131 1.88 9.68 -3.52
CA ILE A 131 1.27 10.99 -3.73
C ILE A 131 1.88 11.74 -4.92
N CYS A 132 3.16 11.51 -5.23
CA CYS A 132 3.80 12.19 -6.35
C CYS A 132 3.54 11.51 -7.70
N THR A 133 3.67 12.29 -8.78
CA THR A 133 3.57 11.78 -10.16
C THR A 133 4.62 12.42 -11.06
N TYR A 134 5.11 11.62 -12.00
CA TYR A 134 6.04 12.00 -13.06
C TYR A 134 6.00 10.93 -14.16
N PRO A 135 6.51 11.21 -15.38
CA PRO A 135 6.56 10.21 -16.46
C PRO A 135 7.31 8.93 -16.03
N GLY A 136 6.68 7.77 -16.18
CA GLY A 136 7.24 6.48 -15.78
C GLY A 136 7.12 6.14 -14.29
N LYS A 137 6.33 6.88 -13.51
CA LYS A 137 6.09 6.60 -12.09
C LYS A 137 5.55 5.19 -11.85
N LEU A 138 6.24 4.44 -11.01
CA LEU A 138 5.77 3.18 -10.44
C LEU A 138 5.44 3.37 -8.96
N LYS A 139 4.24 2.99 -8.56
CA LYS A 139 3.79 3.05 -7.16
C LYS A 139 4.30 1.83 -6.39
N LEU A 140 5.59 1.84 -6.08
CA LEU A 140 6.30 0.81 -5.34
C LEU A 140 7.03 1.42 -4.14
N ILE A 141 7.17 0.66 -3.06
CA ILE A 141 7.96 1.05 -1.89
C ILE A 141 9.40 1.38 -2.31
N LEU A 142 9.98 0.57 -3.19
CA LEU A 142 11.33 0.80 -3.75
C LEU A 142 11.45 2.16 -4.43
N SER A 143 10.48 2.54 -5.26
CA SER A 143 10.45 3.86 -5.90
C SER A 143 10.41 4.99 -4.87
N GLY A 144 9.56 4.84 -3.85
CA GLY A 144 9.45 5.83 -2.76
C GLY A 144 10.76 6.01 -1.98
N PHE A 145 11.53 4.96 -1.73
CA PHE A 145 12.85 5.07 -1.10
C PHE A 145 13.86 5.78 -1.99
N HIS A 146 13.91 5.47 -3.28
CA HIS A 146 14.77 6.17 -4.23
C HIS A 146 14.41 7.67 -4.33
N GLU A 147 13.13 7.97 -4.47
CA GLU A 147 12.59 9.33 -4.50
C GLU A 147 12.97 10.09 -3.22
N GLY A 148 12.85 9.44 -2.06
CA GLY A 148 13.24 9.99 -0.76
C GLY A 148 14.72 10.36 -0.67
N ALA A 149 15.61 9.55 -1.24
CA ALA A 149 17.03 9.85 -1.28
C ALA A 149 17.33 11.10 -2.11
N LEU A 150 16.67 11.27 -3.27
CA LEU A 150 16.85 12.45 -4.13
C LEU A 150 16.19 13.69 -3.52
N ALA A 151 15.00 13.57 -2.94
CA ALA A 151 14.34 14.66 -2.23
C ALA A 151 15.14 15.15 -1.02
N ALA A 152 15.71 14.24 -0.22
CA ALA A 152 16.56 14.60 0.91
C ALA A 152 17.79 15.42 0.46
N ARG A 153 18.38 15.05 -0.67
CA ARG A 153 19.44 15.84 -1.29
C ARG A 153 18.94 17.22 -1.72
N GLY A 154 17.77 17.31 -2.33
CA GLY A 154 17.14 18.58 -2.71
C GLY A 154 16.85 19.48 -1.49
N CYS A 155 16.31 18.90 -0.42
CA CYS A 155 16.03 19.62 0.83
C CYS A 155 17.28 20.18 1.51
N PHE A 156 18.47 19.59 1.29
CA PHE A 156 19.71 20.02 1.94
C PHE A 156 20.03 21.48 1.67
N SER A 157 19.84 21.96 0.45
CA SER A 157 20.11 23.37 0.07
C SER A 157 19.21 24.36 0.80
N TYR A 158 17.98 23.97 1.15
CA TYR A 158 17.05 24.77 1.94
C TYR A 158 17.37 24.73 3.43
N ALA A 159 17.68 23.54 3.95
CA ALA A 159 17.97 23.36 5.36
C ALA A 159 19.33 23.94 5.75
N LYS A 160 20.29 23.97 4.82
CA LYS A 160 21.68 24.41 5.04
C LYS A 160 22.21 25.24 3.85
N PRO A 161 21.67 26.44 3.63
CA PRO A 161 21.94 27.24 2.43
C PRO A 161 23.43 27.66 2.31
N ASN A 162 24.17 27.70 3.41
CA ASN A 162 25.57 28.09 3.45
C ASN A 162 26.55 26.90 3.44
N GLU A 163 26.04 25.67 3.40
CA GLU A 163 26.87 24.48 3.38
C GLU A 163 26.81 23.80 1.99
N LYS A 164 27.97 23.35 1.52
CA LYS A 164 28.07 22.59 0.28
C LYS A 164 27.74 21.14 0.55
N TYR A 165 26.70 20.58 -0.13
CA TYR A 165 26.40 19.14 -0.08
C TYR A 165 27.63 18.34 -0.60
N ARG A 166 28.11 17.40 0.21
CA ARG A 166 29.14 16.43 -0.18
C ARG A 166 28.54 15.04 -0.12
N PHE A 167 28.52 14.37 -1.25
CA PHE A 167 28.15 12.96 -1.29
C PHE A 167 29.31 12.10 -0.79
N GLU A 168 29.06 11.29 0.24
CA GLU A 168 30.02 10.31 0.77
C GLU A 168 29.33 8.98 0.90
N PHE A 169 30.01 7.89 0.54
CA PHE A 169 29.51 6.56 0.86
C PHE A 169 29.64 6.30 2.35
N THR A 170 28.65 5.66 2.95
CA THR A 170 28.64 5.31 4.39
C THR A 170 29.89 4.52 4.80
N THR A 171 30.37 3.66 3.92
CA THR A 171 31.59 2.85 4.15
C THR A 171 32.89 3.65 4.22
N SER A 172 32.92 4.81 3.60
CA SER A 172 34.11 5.71 3.58
C SER A 172 33.95 6.94 4.47
N SER A 173 32.76 7.22 4.98
CA SER A 173 32.49 8.39 5.82
C SER A 173 33.08 8.23 7.21
N LYS A 174 34.08 9.04 7.54
CA LYS A 174 34.68 9.08 8.87
C LYS A 174 33.66 9.46 9.94
N ALA A 175 32.80 10.44 9.65
CA ALA A 175 31.75 10.88 10.59
C ALA A 175 30.75 9.78 10.94
N VAL A 176 30.41 8.89 9.99
CA VAL A 176 29.52 7.75 10.23
C VAL A 176 30.26 6.68 11.03
N LYS A 177 31.52 6.37 10.69
CA LYS A 177 32.36 5.42 11.44
C LYS A 177 32.47 5.83 12.91
N ASP A 178 32.78 7.11 13.15
CA ASP A 178 32.92 7.66 14.52
C ASP A 178 31.62 7.52 15.31
N ARG A 179 30.45 7.81 14.71
CA ARG A 179 29.13 7.67 15.34
C ARG A 179 28.79 6.23 15.66
N LEU A 180 29.21 5.30 14.82
CA LEU A 180 28.96 3.86 15.01
C LEU A 180 30.01 3.18 15.88
N GLY A 181 31.04 3.91 16.33
CA GLY A 181 32.13 3.36 17.14
C GLY A 181 33.00 2.35 16.39
N VAL A 182 33.02 2.41 15.04
CA VAL A 182 33.85 1.53 14.21
C VAL A 182 35.26 2.06 14.20
N LYS A 183 36.17 1.32 14.81
CA LYS A 183 37.61 1.61 14.74
C LYS A 183 38.17 1.06 13.43
N GLU A 184 39.09 1.81 12.80
CA GLU A 184 39.88 1.33 11.67
C GLU A 184 40.84 0.23 12.09
#